data_9340a789607c836f17cbfbc1fdb4775a
#
_entry.id   9340a789607c836f17cbfbc1fdb4775a
#
_cell.length_a   1.000
_cell.length_b   1.000
_cell.length_c   1.000
_cell.angle_alpha   90.00
_cell.angle_beta   90.00
_cell.angle_gamma   90.00
#
_symmetry.space_group_name_H-M   'P 1'
#
loop_
_entity.id
_entity.type
_entity.pdbx_description
1 polymer ?
#
loop_
_entity_poly.entity_id
_entity_poly.type
_entity_poly.pdbx_seq_one_letter_code
_entity_poly.pdbx_strand_id
1 'polypeptide(L)'
;MISLRLYAKQGFHSDLKEAYLRVNKLILVLSFVLLSSNGLAVQKVIYPSMENIRETRFQDLFEILEQALDITRPDFGDYELSPTPFPMTESRMLQEVKSGKIIDVIWSSTSPKKEEELRPIRIPLRKGILGYRISFIHKEHQIIFDQVNTVDDLKKFHVGQGIGWGDIDVYKHNNIPVSYAPYTTLFSLIGPRRFNLFPRGVNEIYKEYAVHGESNPTLTIEDGIVLYYPWPYYFFTSKENEKLAIRLEAGLARMIKDGSFEAIFNKYNADAIRKAELGKRRLITLENPFIPAETPLNRSELWFKPALDSLN
;
A
#
# COMPACT_ATOMS: atom_id res chain seq x y z
N MET A 1 15.54 54.71 -71.64
CA MET A 1 14.57 53.63 -71.42
C MET A 1 15.22 52.30 -70.99
N ILE A 2 16.46 52.26 -70.46
CA ILE A 2 17.17 51.02 -70.05
C ILE A 2 17.32 50.93 -68.51
N SER A 3 17.19 52.05 -67.75
CA SER A 3 17.43 52.13 -66.34
C SER A 3 16.30 51.52 -65.46
N LEU A 4 15.05 51.53 -65.92
CA LEU A 4 13.88 51.03 -65.08
C LEU A 4 13.74 49.50 -65.10
N ARG A 5 14.33 48.77 -66.07
CA ARG A 5 14.24 47.28 -66.05
C ARG A 5 15.23 46.58 -65.14
N LEU A 6 16.28 47.25 -64.72
CA LEU A 6 17.27 46.67 -63.77
C LEU A 6 16.81 46.76 -62.30
N TYR A 7 16.10 47.83 -61.96
CA TYR A 7 15.53 47.98 -60.57
C TYR A 7 14.40 46.98 -60.23
N ALA A 8 13.55 46.67 -61.22
CA ALA A 8 12.47 45.70 -61.01
C ALA A 8 12.98 44.25 -60.87
N LYS A 9 14.12 43.90 -61.52
CA LYS A 9 14.71 42.56 -61.37
C LYS A 9 15.42 42.34 -59.98
N GLN A 10 16.02 43.39 -59.44
CA GLN A 10 16.69 43.32 -58.14
C GLN A 10 15.69 43.22 -56.97
N GLY A 11 14.56 43.94 -57.02
CA GLY A 11 13.50 43.86 -56.00
C GLY A 11 12.85 42.47 -56.00
N PHE A 12 12.52 41.89 -57.12
CA PHE A 12 11.88 40.58 -57.22
C PHE A 12 12.78 39.43 -56.71
N HIS A 13 14.12 39.55 -56.86
CA HIS A 13 15.06 38.55 -56.28
C HIS A 13 15.26 38.66 -54.80
N SER A 14 15.14 39.85 -54.22
CA SER A 14 15.20 40.05 -52.77
C SER A 14 13.96 39.48 -52.07
N ASP A 15 12.78 39.76 -52.63
CA ASP A 15 11.50 39.28 -52.07
C ASP A 15 11.38 37.76 -52.14
N LEU A 16 11.86 37.14 -53.24
CA LEU A 16 11.94 35.67 -53.33
C LEU A 16 12.92 35.05 -52.33
N LYS A 17 14.05 35.67 -52.04
CA LYS A 17 15.00 35.22 -51.03
C LYS A 17 14.42 35.34 -49.62
N GLU A 18 13.74 36.44 -49.29
CA GLU A 18 13.07 36.60 -48.00
C GLU A 18 11.91 35.59 -47.81
N ALA A 19 11.10 35.40 -48.86
CA ALA A 19 10.04 34.38 -48.82
C ALA A 19 10.60 32.95 -48.61
N TYR A 20 11.70 32.62 -49.32
CA TYR A 20 12.39 31.33 -49.15
C TYR A 20 12.96 31.14 -47.73
N LEU A 21 13.56 32.20 -47.18
CA LEU A 21 14.05 32.19 -45.78
C LEU A 21 12.94 32.06 -44.73
N ARG A 22 11.78 32.70 -44.95
CA ARG A 22 10.61 32.59 -44.09
C ARG A 22 9.99 31.18 -44.14
N VAL A 23 9.89 30.60 -45.34
CA VAL A 23 9.39 29.22 -45.52
C VAL A 23 10.33 28.21 -44.88
N ASN A 24 11.66 28.35 -45.06
CA ASN A 24 12.63 27.47 -44.43
C ASN A 24 12.64 27.60 -42.89
N LYS A 25 12.49 28.83 -42.36
CA LYS A 25 12.32 29.00 -40.91
C LYS A 25 11.03 28.36 -40.39
N LEU A 26 9.93 28.46 -41.12
CA LEU A 26 8.66 27.84 -40.77
C LEU A 26 8.77 26.30 -40.82
N ILE A 27 9.41 25.73 -41.80
CA ILE A 27 9.68 24.29 -41.94
C ILE A 27 10.60 23.82 -40.81
N LEU A 28 11.62 24.59 -40.43
CA LEU A 28 12.50 24.25 -39.30
C LEU A 28 11.76 24.27 -37.97
N VAL A 29 10.88 25.24 -37.75
CA VAL A 29 10.04 25.30 -36.54
C VAL A 29 9.02 24.16 -36.50
N LEU A 30 8.37 23.86 -37.64
CA LEU A 30 7.44 22.71 -37.70
C LEU A 30 8.17 21.37 -37.52
N SER A 31 9.37 21.21 -38.09
CA SER A 31 10.15 19.98 -37.85
C SER A 31 10.64 19.84 -36.40
N PHE A 32 10.92 20.94 -35.72
CA PHE A 32 11.27 20.92 -34.27
C PHE A 32 10.07 20.58 -33.39
N VAL A 33 8.87 21.04 -33.76
CA VAL A 33 7.61 20.70 -33.06
C VAL A 33 7.21 19.23 -33.28
N LEU A 34 7.48 18.70 -34.48
CA LEU A 34 7.20 17.27 -34.78
C LEU A 34 8.22 16.31 -34.17
N LEU A 35 9.43 16.75 -33.80
CA LEU A 35 10.44 15.96 -33.13
C LEU A 35 10.23 15.90 -31.59
N SER A 36 9.39 16.77 -31.04
CA SER A 36 9.12 16.81 -29.61
C SER A 36 7.98 15.88 -29.15
N SER A 37 7.34 15.13 -30.02
CA SER A 37 6.51 14.00 -29.63
C SER A 37 7.41 12.82 -29.27
N ASN A 38 8.16 12.96 -28.16
CA ASN A 38 8.71 11.80 -27.46
C ASN A 38 7.54 10.93 -27.04
N GLY A 39 7.14 9.99 -27.88
CA GLY A 39 6.24 8.93 -27.51
C GLY A 39 6.86 8.24 -26.30
N LEU A 40 6.38 8.58 -25.10
CA LEU A 40 6.82 7.89 -23.89
C LEU A 40 6.51 6.40 -24.12
N ALA A 41 7.54 5.58 -24.11
CA ALA A 41 7.36 4.14 -24.25
C ALA A 41 6.40 3.64 -23.17
N VAL A 42 5.47 2.77 -23.56
CA VAL A 42 4.51 2.16 -22.63
C VAL A 42 5.28 1.47 -21.49
N GLN A 43 5.05 1.91 -20.26
CA GLN A 43 5.74 1.36 -19.10
C GLN A 43 5.08 0.05 -18.69
N LYS A 44 5.80 -1.06 -18.75
CA LYS A 44 5.33 -2.32 -18.19
C LYS A 44 5.48 -2.28 -16.66
N VAL A 45 4.43 -2.75 -15.96
CA VAL A 45 4.40 -2.83 -14.50
C VAL A 45 3.84 -4.20 -14.12
N ILE A 46 4.69 -5.03 -13.57
CA ILE A 46 4.34 -6.40 -13.16
C ILE A 46 4.17 -6.43 -11.64
N TYR A 47 3.02 -6.90 -11.20
CA TYR A 47 2.66 -7.05 -9.79
C TYR A 47 2.42 -8.52 -9.42
N PRO A 48 2.44 -8.92 -8.11
CA PRO A 48 2.20 -10.29 -7.69
C PRO A 48 0.81 -10.79 -8.07
N SER A 49 0.70 -11.96 -8.71
CA SER A 49 -0.58 -12.63 -8.90
C SER A 49 -1.16 -13.09 -7.57
N MET A 50 -2.47 -13.09 -7.46
CA MET A 50 -3.18 -13.62 -6.30
C MET A 50 -3.10 -15.15 -6.29
N GLU A 51 -2.98 -15.75 -5.09
CA GLU A 51 -2.95 -17.21 -4.93
C GLU A 51 -4.24 -17.88 -5.41
N ASN A 52 -5.37 -17.14 -5.35
CA ASN A 52 -6.67 -17.62 -5.76
C ASN A 52 -7.48 -16.48 -6.39
N ILE A 53 -8.22 -16.74 -7.47
CA ILE A 53 -9.13 -15.80 -8.13
C ILE A 53 -10.21 -15.25 -7.16
N ARG A 54 -10.53 -15.99 -6.10
CA ARG A 54 -11.47 -15.56 -5.05
C ARG A 54 -10.83 -14.76 -3.92
N GLU A 55 -9.54 -14.52 -3.98
CA GLU A 55 -8.84 -13.77 -2.95
C GLU A 55 -9.15 -12.27 -3.06
N THR A 56 -9.91 -11.77 -2.08
CA THR A 56 -10.32 -10.36 -2.01
C THR A 56 -9.44 -9.51 -1.09
N ARG A 57 -8.44 -10.12 -0.42
CA ARG A 57 -7.63 -9.47 0.62
C ARG A 57 -6.83 -8.26 0.15
N PHE A 58 -6.47 -8.20 -1.13
CA PHE A 58 -5.60 -7.18 -1.70
C PHE A 58 -6.24 -6.36 -2.81
N GLN A 59 -7.56 -6.46 -3.00
CA GLN A 59 -8.26 -5.72 -4.04
C GLN A 59 -8.14 -4.20 -3.88
N ASP A 60 -8.13 -3.72 -2.64
CA ASP A 60 -7.88 -2.32 -2.33
C ASP A 60 -6.50 -1.86 -2.79
N LEU A 61 -5.47 -2.66 -2.58
CA LEU A 61 -4.10 -2.33 -2.96
C LEU A 61 -3.90 -2.35 -4.48
N PHE A 62 -4.56 -3.28 -5.15
CA PHE A 62 -4.59 -3.30 -6.62
C PHE A 62 -5.29 -2.07 -7.19
N GLU A 63 -6.47 -1.70 -6.68
CA GLU A 63 -7.20 -0.51 -7.11
C GLU A 63 -6.39 0.79 -6.86
N ILE A 64 -5.69 0.88 -5.72
CA ILE A 64 -4.78 2.00 -5.43
C ILE A 64 -3.63 2.03 -6.44
N LEU A 65 -3.01 0.89 -6.77
CA LEU A 65 -1.92 0.80 -7.74
C LEU A 65 -2.39 1.27 -9.13
N GLU A 66 -3.49 0.72 -9.61
CA GLU A 66 -4.07 1.05 -10.91
C GLU A 66 -4.40 2.54 -11.00
N GLN A 67 -5.08 3.09 -10.01
CA GLN A 67 -5.45 4.51 -10.00
C GLN A 67 -4.24 5.43 -9.89
N ALA A 68 -3.19 5.07 -9.13
CA ALA A 68 -1.96 5.85 -9.05
C ALA A 68 -1.23 5.89 -10.40
N LEU A 69 -1.27 4.80 -11.17
CA LEU A 69 -0.72 4.76 -12.52
C LEU A 69 -1.59 5.55 -13.51
N ASP A 70 -2.91 5.47 -13.40
CA ASP A 70 -3.85 6.18 -14.27
C ASP A 70 -3.74 7.71 -14.14
N ILE A 71 -3.78 8.22 -12.93
CA ILE A 71 -3.74 9.66 -12.65
C ILE A 71 -2.40 10.31 -13.07
N THR A 72 -1.37 9.49 -13.31
CA THR A 72 -0.03 9.94 -13.72
C THR A 72 0.24 9.78 -15.22
N ARG A 73 -0.71 9.27 -16.03
CA ARG A 73 -0.53 9.13 -17.49
C ARG A 73 -0.10 10.43 -18.17
N PRO A 74 -0.65 11.60 -17.83
CA PRO A 74 -0.27 12.86 -18.52
C PRO A 74 1.23 13.17 -18.43
N ASP A 75 1.90 12.77 -17.35
CA ASP A 75 3.32 13.11 -17.12
C ASP A 75 4.27 11.95 -17.39
N PHE A 76 3.81 10.71 -17.19
CA PHE A 76 4.65 9.52 -17.25
C PHE A 76 4.35 8.63 -18.48
N GLY A 77 3.30 8.96 -19.24
CA GLY A 77 2.86 8.17 -20.39
C GLY A 77 2.02 6.95 -20.00
N ASP A 78 1.64 6.18 -21.03
CA ASP A 78 0.84 4.96 -20.85
C ASP A 78 1.60 3.86 -20.12
N TYR A 79 0.83 2.92 -19.57
CA TYR A 79 1.37 1.74 -18.90
C TYR A 79 0.58 0.48 -19.28
N GLU A 80 1.22 -0.65 -19.08
CA GLU A 80 0.64 -1.99 -19.17
C GLU A 80 0.81 -2.67 -17.82
N LEU A 81 -0.30 -2.93 -17.12
CA LEU A 81 -0.32 -3.55 -15.79
C LEU A 81 -0.67 -5.04 -15.92
N SER A 82 0.19 -5.92 -15.44
CA SER A 82 -0.01 -7.36 -15.54
C SER A 82 0.43 -8.10 -14.28
N PRO A 83 -0.27 -9.18 -13.90
CA PRO A 83 0.16 -10.02 -12.78
C PRO A 83 1.33 -10.91 -13.18
N THR A 84 2.08 -11.41 -12.19
CA THR A 84 3.02 -12.50 -12.44
C THR A 84 2.29 -13.75 -12.95
N PRO A 85 2.95 -14.59 -13.76
CA PRO A 85 2.30 -15.76 -14.36
C PRO A 85 1.91 -16.85 -13.34
N PHE A 86 2.43 -16.79 -12.13
CA PHE A 86 2.14 -17.71 -11.04
C PHE A 86 2.26 -17.05 -9.67
N PRO A 87 1.51 -17.53 -8.66
CA PRO A 87 1.63 -17.04 -7.29
C PRO A 87 3.00 -17.37 -6.68
N MET A 88 3.43 -16.53 -5.76
CA MET A 88 4.71 -16.67 -5.07
C MET A 88 4.55 -16.44 -3.57
N THR A 89 5.42 -17.06 -2.76
CA THR A 89 5.54 -16.74 -1.34
C THR A 89 6.10 -15.31 -1.17
N GLU A 90 5.81 -14.66 -0.04
CA GLU A 90 6.32 -13.31 0.24
C GLU A 90 7.86 -13.25 0.12
N SER A 91 8.58 -14.24 0.65
CA SER A 91 10.03 -14.29 0.54
C SER A 91 10.53 -14.32 -0.91
N ARG A 92 9.83 -15.03 -1.78
CA ARG A 92 10.16 -15.07 -3.20
C ARG A 92 9.82 -13.74 -3.88
N MET A 93 8.65 -13.16 -3.60
CA MET A 93 8.28 -11.84 -4.13
C MET A 93 9.32 -10.76 -3.77
N LEU A 94 9.83 -10.76 -2.54
CA LEU A 94 10.89 -9.84 -2.10
C LEU A 94 12.18 -10.01 -2.90
N GLN A 95 12.59 -11.25 -3.21
CA GLN A 95 13.78 -11.51 -4.03
C GLN A 95 13.56 -11.10 -5.50
N GLU A 96 12.39 -11.37 -6.05
CA GLU A 96 12.08 -11.05 -7.45
C GLU A 96 11.97 -9.53 -7.67
N VAL A 97 11.32 -8.79 -6.78
CA VAL A 97 11.28 -7.31 -6.87
C VAL A 97 12.67 -6.70 -6.66
N LYS A 98 13.49 -7.26 -5.75
CA LYS A 98 14.86 -6.81 -5.55
C LYS A 98 15.70 -6.98 -6.82
N SER A 99 15.51 -8.07 -7.54
CA SER A 99 16.21 -8.32 -8.80
C SER A 99 15.70 -7.44 -9.95
N GLY A 100 14.48 -6.92 -9.88
CA GLY A 100 13.82 -6.14 -10.94
C GLY A 100 13.57 -6.92 -12.23
N LYS A 101 13.56 -8.25 -12.21
CA LYS A 101 13.45 -9.09 -13.41
C LYS A 101 12.03 -9.56 -13.70
N ILE A 102 11.29 -9.93 -12.67
CA ILE A 102 9.96 -10.57 -12.81
C ILE A 102 8.86 -9.73 -12.18
N ILE A 103 9.15 -8.99 -11.13
CA ILE A 103 8.19 -8.14 -10.42
C ILE A 103 8.75 -6.71 -10.36
N ASP A 104 7.93 -5.74 -10.71
CA ASP A 104 8.28 -4.32 -10.65
C ASP A 104 7.83 -3.66 -9.35
N VAL A 105 6.69 -4.10 -8.80
CA VAL A 105 6.09 -3.56 -7.58
C VAL A 105 5.45 -4.64 -6.74
N ILE A 106 5.66 -4.56 -5.42
CA ILE A 106 4.94 -5.37 -4.43
C ILE A 106 4.34 -4.47 -3.36
N TRP A 107 3.48 -5.03 -2.54
CA TRP A 107 2.98 -4.41 -1.30
C TRP A 107 3.31 -5.29 -0.10
N SER A 108 3.80 -4.69 0.95
CA SER A 108 4.17 -5.39 2.19
C SER A 108 4.21 -4.44 3.39
N SER A 109 4.19 -4.99 4.59
CA SER A 109 4.60 -4.24 5.79
C SER A 109 6.07 -3.88 5.69
N THR A 110 6.42 -2.71 6.25
CA THR A 110 7.82 -2.27 6.24
C THR A 110 8.66 -2.88 7.35
N SER A 111 9.96 -2.87 7.16
CA SER A 111 10.98 -3.14 8.18
C SER A 111 12.32 -2.53 7.74
N PRO A 112 13.25 -2.26 8.66
CA PRO A 112 14.59 -1.74 8.30
C PRO A 112 15.27 -2.58 7.22
N LYS A 113 15.22 -3.92 7.33
CA LYS A 113 15.81 -4.82 6.34
C LYS A 113 15.15 -4.69 4.96
N LYS A 114 13.82 -4.57 4.88
CA LYS A 114 13.13 -4.40 3.60
C LYS A 114 13.51 -3.07 2.95
N GLU A 115 13.61 -1.98 3.71
CA GLU A 115 13.99 -0.67 3.18
C GLU A 115 15.49 -0.56 2.85
N GLU A 116 16.33 -1.36 3.49
CA GLU A 116 17.73 -1.51 3.09
C GLU A 116 17.86 -2.19 1.72
N GLU A 117 17.01 -3.15 1.40
CA GLU A 117 17.08 -3.95 0.18
C GLU A 117 16.23 -3.41 -0.97
N LEU A 118 15.13 -2.74 -0.68
CA LEU A 118 14.11 -2.25 -1.61
C LEU A 118 13.88 -0.75 -1.45
N ARG A 119 13.20 -0.14 -2.42
CA ARG A 119 12.76 1.25 -2.35
C ARG A 119 11.29 1.32 -1.91
N PRO A 120 10.99 1.82 -0.70
CA PRO A 120 9.62 2.02 -0.22
C PRO A 120 9.01 3.28 -0.83
N ILE A 121 7.73 3.25 -1.14
CA ILE A 121 6.91 4.44 -1.34
C ILE A 121 6.21 4.71 0.00
N ARG A 122 6.75 5.63 0.81
CA ARG A 122 6.38 5.83 2.21
C ARG A 122 5.03 6.55 2.40
N ILE A 123 3.99 6.02 1.76
CA ILE A 123 2.60 6.41 1.96
C ILE A 123 1.84 5.15 2.40
N PRO A 124 1.33 5.09 3.64
CA PRO A 124 0.63 3.92 4.17
C PRO A 124 -0.65 3.63 3.37
N LEU A 125 -0.63 2.59 2.53
CA LEU A 125 -1.69 2.26 1.57
C LEU A 125 -3.06 2.01 2.21
N ARG A 126 -3.07 1.55 3.45
CA ARG A 126 -4.27 1.31 4.27
C ARG A 126 -4.34 2.24 5.47
N LYS A 127 -3.70 3.41 5.39
CA LYS A 127 -3.68 4.41 6.46
C LYS A 127 -3.32 3.83 7.83
N GLY A 128 -2.49 2.77 7.86
CA GLY A 128 -2.07 2.11 9.09
C GLY A 128 -3.15 1.35 9.87
N ILE A 129 -4.35 1.14 9.30
CA ILE A 129 -5.47 0.45 9.99
C ILE A 129 -5.11 -0.96 10.45
N LEU A 130 -4.19 -1.64 9.76
CA LEU A 130 -3.66 -2.95 10.18
C LEU A 130 -3.01 -2.93 11.56
N GLY A 131 -2.55 -1.78 12.03
CA GLY A 131 -2.00 -1.61 13.37
C GLY A 131 -3.04 -1.70 14.49
N TYR A 132 -4.32 -1.49 14.19
CA TYR A 132 -5.43 -1.69 15.13
C TYR A 132 -5.85 -3.15 15.10
N ARG A 133 -5.58 -3.88 16.18
CA ARG A 133 -5.78 -5.33 16.27
C ARG A 133 -6.90 -5.66 17.25
N ILE A 134 -7.92 -6.35 16.74
CA ILE A 134 -8.95 -7.01 17.54
C ILE A 134 -8.65 -8.50 17.53
N SER A 135 -8.96 -9.21 18.61
CA SER A 135 -8.54 -10.60 18.75
C SER A 135 -9.70 -11.58 18.59
N PHE A 136 -9.41 -12.71 17.96
CA PHE A 136 -10.20 -13.91 18.19
C PHE A 136 -9.83 -14.50 19.54
N ILE A 137 -10.84 -14.99 20.26
CA ILE A 137 -10.71 -15.69 21.55
C ILE A 137 -11.66 -16.91 21.59
N HIS A 138 -11.47 -17.76 22.57
CA HIS A 138 -12.49 -18.75 22.94
C HIS A 138 -13.64 -18.03 23.66
N LYS A 139 -14.90 -18.30 23.29
CA LYS A 139 -16.08 -17.57 23.80
C LYS A 139 -16.21 -17.57 25.32
N GLU A 140 -15.76 -18.63 26.00
CA GLU A 140 -15.79 -18.72 27.45
C GLU A 140 -14.74 -17.85 28.15
N HIS A 141 -13.78 -17.29 27.36
CA HIS A 141 -12.70 -16.48 27.92
C HIS A 141 -13.01 -14.97 27.93
N GLN A 142 -14.16 -14.51 27.40
CA GLN A 142 -14.49 -13.08 27.37
C GLN A 142 -14.36 -12.46 28.76
N ILE A 143 -14.93 -13.09 29.78
CA ILE A 143 -14.89 -12.60 31.17
C ILE A 143 -13.46 -12.41 31.72
N ILE A 144 -12.49 -13.17 31.19
CA ILE A 144 -11.08 -13.04 31.57
C ILE A 144 -10.50 -11.80 30.91
N PHE A 145 -10.82 -11.56 29.61
CA PHE A 145 -10.33 -10.41 28.85
C PHE A 145 -10.99 -9.10 29.29
N ASP A 146 -12.17 -9.12 29.87
CA ASP A 146 -12.82 -7.95 30.48
C ASP A 146 -11.94 -7.30 31.57
N GLN A 147 -11.06 -8.09 32.20
CA GLN A 147 -10.13 -7.62 33.24
C GLN A 147 -8.78 -7.13 32.70
N VAL A 148 -8.51 -7.29 31.43
CA VAL A 148 -7.24 -6.86 30.80
C VAL A 148 -7.30 -5.37 30.49
N ASN A 149 -6.41 -4.57 31.10
CA ASN A 149 -6.39 -3.12 30.94
C ASN A 149 -5.03 -2.58 30.45
N THR A 150 -3.97 -3.34 30.64
CA THR A 150 -2.59 -2.92 30.40
C THR A 150 -1.81 -3.94 29.59
N VAL A 151 -0.65 -3.51 29.08
CA VAL A 151 0.32 -4.43 28.45
C VAL A 151 0.77 -5.51 29.44
N ASP A 152 0.92 -5.18 30.72
CA ASP A 152 1.35 -6.13 31.75
C ASP A 152 0.30 -7.23 31.97
N ASP A 153 -0.97 -6.93 31.85
CA ASP A 153 -2.01 -7.94 31.90
C ASP A 153 -1.93 -8.89 30.71
N LEU A 154 -1.58 -8.39 29.52
CA LEU A 154 -1.43 -9.22 28.31
C LEU A 154 -0.25 -10.22 28.41
N LYS A 155 0.78 -9.93 29.20
CA LYS A 155 1.93 -10.84 29.41
C LYS A 155 1.55 -12.18 30.02
N LYS A 156 0.37 -12.29 30.62
CA LYS A 156 -0.16 -13.53 31.19
C LYS A 156 -0.74 -14.49 30.14
N PHE A 157 -0.89 -14.02 28.89
CA PHE A 157 -1.58 -14.75 27.84
C PHE A 157 -0.65 -15.01 26.67
N HIS A 158 -0.87 -16.14 25.99
CA HIS A 158 -0.19 -16.47 24.75
C HIS A 158 -0.96 -15.92 23.55
N VAL A 159 -0.25 -15.19 22.69
CA VAL A 159 -0.77 -14.68 21.41
C VAL A 159 -0.46 -15.68 20.31
N GLY A 160 -1.46 -16.04 19.50
CA GLY A 160 -1.29 -16.81 18.28
C GLY A 160 -0.86 -15.91 17.10
N GLN A 161 0.14 -16.38 16.33
CA GLN A 161 0.61 -15.69 15.12
C GLN A 161 0.93 -16.67 14.00
N GLY A 162 0.84 -16.21 12.75
CA GLY A 162 1.26 -16.98 11.59
C GLY A 162 2.78 -17.15 11.52
N ILE A 163 3.26 -18.32 11.11
CA ILE A 163 4.68 -18.58 10.92
C ILE A 163 5.27 -17.54 9.96
N GLY A 164 6.33 -16.85 10.39
CA GLY A 164 7.05 -15.86 9.59
C GLY A 164 6.38 -14.47 9.53
N TRP A 165 5.31 -14.24 10.26
CA TRP A 165 4.70 -12.91 10.32
C TRP A 165 5.61 -11.91 11.05
N GLY A 166 5.73 -10.70 10.49
CA GLY A 166 6.67 -9.70 11.00
C GLY A 166 6.28 -9.13 12.37
N ASP A 167 5.00 -9.15 12.75
CA ASP A 167 4.53 -8.63 14.03
C ASP A 167 4.78 -9.58 15.22
N ILE A 168 5.29 -10.78 14.99
CA ILE A 168 5.78 -11.66 16.06
C ILE A 168 6.80 -10.93 16.95
N ASP A 169 7.69 -10.16 16.33
CA ASP A 169 8.75 -9.45 17.05
C ASP A 169 8.19 -8.29 17.89
N VAL A 170 7.09 -7.67 17.48
CA VAL A 170 6.38 -6.65 18.27
C VAL A 170 5.87 -7.25 19.58
N TYR A 171 5.20 -8.40 19.54
CA TYR A 171 4.72 -9.07 20.76
C TYR A 171 5.87 -9.48 21.66
N LYS A 172 6.93 -10.07 21.12
CA LYS A 172 8.13 -10.46 21.88
C LYS A 172 8.81 -9.27 22.54
N HIS A 173 8.92 -8.13 21.83
CA HIS A 173 9.49 -6.90 22.39
C HIS A 173 8.72 -6.43 23.63
N ASN A 174 7.39 -6.53 23.58
CA ASN A 174 6.53 -6.19 24.72
C ASN A 174 6.43 -7.29 25.77
N ASN A 175 7.27 -8.33 25.73
CA ASN A 175 7.29 -9.48 26.61
C ASN A 175 5.97 -10.26 26.66
N ILE A 176 5.21 -10.26 25.56
CA ILE A 176 3.97 -11.01 25.42
C ILE A 176 4.33 -12.38 24.79
N PRO A 177 3.99 -13.50 25.44
CA PRO A 177 4.29 -14.83 24.90
C PRO A 177 3.60 -15.07 23.55
N VAL A 178 4.36 -15.62 22.57
CA VAL A 178 3.85 -15.89 21.21
C VAL A 178 3.95 -17.38 20.89
N SER A 179 2.84 -17.91 20.38
CA SER A 179 2.78 -19.24 19.76
C SER A 179 2.49 -19.07 18.28
N TYR A 180 3.16 -19.82 17.40
CA TYR A 180 2.94 -19.71 15.96
C TYR A 180 2.59 -21.03 15.31
N ALA A 181 1.74 -20.95 14.30
CA ALA A 181 1.28 -22.08 13.50
C ALA A 181 0.98 -21.63 12.05
N PRO A 182 0.78 -22.58 11.12
CA PRO A 182 0.25 -22.23 9.81
C PRO A 182 -1.08 -21.50 9.94
N TYR A 183 -1.30 -20.48 9.08
CA TYR A 183 -2.48 -19.62 9.15
C TYR A 183 -3.81 -20.38 9.23
N THR A 184 -3.97 -21.39 8.39
CA THR A 184 -5.21 -22.19 8.31
C THR A 184 -5.56 -22.95 9.59
N THR A 185 -4.56 -23.22 10.45
CA THR A 185 -4.75 -23.96 11.70
C THR A 185 -4.93 -23.06 12.91
N LEU A 186 -4.59 -21.78 12.83
CA LEU A 186 -4.64 -20.84 13.96
C LEU A 186 -6.03 -20.77 14.59
N PHE A 187 -7.10 -20.76 13.79
CA PHE A 187 -8.47 -20.62 14.27
C PHE A 187 -8.91 -21.78 15.17
N SER A 188 -8.43 -22.99 14.91
CA SER A 188 -8.76 -24.20 15.70
C SER A 188 -7.87 -24.38 16.94
N LEU A 189 -6.80 -23.61 17.08
CA LEU A 189 -5.83 -23.70 18.19
C LEU A 189 -6.12 -22.71 19.33
N ILE A 190 -7.13 -21.85 19.18
CA ILE A 190 -7.52 -20.86 20.19
C ILE A 190 -8.14 -21.55 21.41
N GLY A 191 -7.84 -21.01 22.58
CA GLY A 191 -8.34 -21.52 23.86
C GLY A 191 -7.33 -22.43 24.58
N PRO A 192 -7.76 -23.45 25.32
CA PRO A 192 -6.88 -24.25 26.15
C PRO A 192 -5.86 -25.08 25.40
N ARG A 193 -5.95 -25.14 24.06
CA ARG A 193 -5.07 -26.00 23.26
C ARG A 193 -3.68 -25.42 23.04
N ARG A 194 -3.54 -24.11 22.77
CA ARG A 194 -2.23 -23.55 22.45
C ARG A 194 -2.01 -22.07 22.77
N PHE A 195 -3.00 -21.22 22.55
CA PHE A 195 -2.91 -19.78 22.85
C PHE A 195 -4.30 -19.20 23.18
N ASN A 196 -4.28 -18.03 23.81
CA ASN A 196 -5.48 -17.43 24.37
C ASN A 196 -6.17 -16.46 23.43
N LEU A 197 -5.39 -15.71 22.62
CA LEU A 197 -5.89 -14.70 21.71
C LEU A 197 -5.13 -14.73 20.38
N PHE A 198 -5.86 -14.44 19.31
CA PHE A 198 -5.29 -14.33 17.95
C PHE A 198 -5.66 -12.97 17.38
N PRO A 199 -4.75 -11.95 17.52
CA PRO A 199 -4.98 -10.61 17.05
C PRO A 199 -4.96 -10.53 15.52
N ARG A 200 -5.98 -9.86 14.96
CA ARG A 200 -6.12 -9.61 13.53
C ARG A 200 -6.36 -8.12 13.27
N GLY A 201 -5.98 -7.62 12.11
CA GLY A 201 -6.33 -6.27 11.70
C GLY A 201 -7.84 -6.05 11.68
N VAL A 202 -8.28 -4.86 12.07
CA VAL A 202 -9.71 -4.49 12.03
C VAL A 202 -10.33 -4.76 10.67
N ASN A 203 -9.58 -4.52 9.60
CA ASN A 203 -10.02 -4.76 8.22
C ASN A 203 -10.01 -6.23 7.79
N GLU A 204 -9.51 -7.14 8.62
CA GLU A 204 -9.38 -8.58 8.33
C GLU A 204 -10.39 -9.42 9.12
N ILE A 205 -10.51 -9.15 10.42
CA ILE A 205 -11.12 -10.04 11.42
C ILE A 205 -12.56 -10.47 11.10
N TYR A 206 -13.40 -9.56 10.62
CA TYR A 206 -14.81 -9.87 10.33
C TYR A 206 -14.98 -10.78 9.11
N LYS A 207 -14.14 -10.59 8.10
CA LYS A 207 -14.13 -11.45 6.90
C LYS A 207 -13.63 -12.84 7.27
N GLU A 208 -12.59 -12.92 8.09
CA GLU A 208 -12.05 -14.19 8.59
C GLU A 208 -13.04 -14.91 9.50
N TYR A 209 -13.77 -14.18 10.34
CA TYR A 209 -14.83 -14.78 11.17
C TYR A 209 -15.95 -15.38 10.31
N ALA A 210 -16.34 -14.71 9.24
CA ALA A 210 -17.36 -15.23 8.32
C ALA A 210 -16.93 -16.53 7.62
N VAL A 211 -15.61 -16.72 7.41
CA VAL A 211 -15.06 -17.92 6.76
C VAL A 211 -14.82 -19.05 7.76
N HIS A 212 -14.31 -18.72 8.95
CA HIS A 212 -13.80 -19.73 9.90
C HIS A 212 -14.71 -19.98 11.09
N GLY A 213 -15.66 -19.08 11.38
CA GLY A 213 -16.52 -19.16 12.58
C GLY A 213 -17.41 -20.39 12.61
N GLU A 214 -18.02 -20.76 11.49
CA GLU A 214 -18.89 -21.93 11.39
C GLU A 214 -18.14 -23.24 11.74
N SER A 215 -16.91 -23.39 11.22
CA SER A 215 -16.06 -24.56 11.48
C SER A 215 -15.44 -24.57 12.87
N ASN A 216 -15.53 -23.46 13.62
CA ASN A 216 -14.95 -23.28 14.94
C ASN A 216 -16.00 -22.68 15.91
N PRO A 217 -16.99 -23.43 16.40
CA PRO A 217 -18.16 -22.90 17.12
C PRO A 217 -17.83 -22.29 18.50
N THR A 218 -16.61 -22.48 19.00
CA THR A 218 -16.12 -21.82 20.22
C THR A 218 -15.37 -20.52 19.96
N LEU A 219 -15.10 -20.22 18.67
CA LEU A 219 -14.45 -19.00 18.25
C LEU A 219 -15.39 -17.80 18.40
N THR A 220 -14.90 -16.70 18.93
CA THR A 220 -15.59 -15.42 18.93
C THR A 220 -14.60 -14.27 18.75
N ILE A 221 -15.12 -13.09 18.44
CA ILE A 221 -14.34 -11.85 18.43
C ILE A 221 -14.43 -11.23 19.82
N GLU A 222 -13.30 -10.94 20.43
CA GLU A 222 -13.19 -10.22 21.69
C GLU A 222 -13.81 -8.81 21.54
N ASP A 223 -14.61 -8.34 22.51
CA ASP A 223 -15.45 -7.16 22.35
C ASP A 223 -14.99 -5.92 23.13
N GLY A 224 -14.02 -6.04 24.05
CA GLY A 224 -13.60 -4.97 24.96
C GLY A 224 -12.22 -4.36 24.71
N ILE A 225 -11.35 -4.98 23.90
CA ILE A 225 -9.95 -4.57 23.73
C ILE A 225 -9.62 -4.30 22.27
N VAL A 226 -8.80 -3.28 22.03
CA VAL A 226 -8.06 -3.09 20.79
C VAL A 226 -6.59 -2.88 21.11
N LEU A 227 -5.72 -3.69 20.51
CA LEU A 227 -4.27 -3.48 20.56
C LEU A 227 -3.88 -2.51 19.44
N TYR A 228 -2.92 -1.65 19.69
CA TYR A 228 -2.39 -0.76 18.67
C TYR A 228 -0.87 -0.74 18.68
N TYR A 229 -0.30 -0.82 17.50
CA TYR A 229 1.08 -0.46 17.18
C TYR A 229 1.17 0.04 15.75
N PRO A 230 2.03 1.02 15.41
CA PRO A 230 2.19 1.48 14.04
C PRO A 230 2.58 0.31 13.12
N TRP A 231 1.78 0.05 12.07
CA TRP A 231 2.02 -1.05 11.14
C TRP A 231 1.73 -0.61 9.71
N PRO A 232 2.64 0.19 9.10
CA PRO A 232 2.45 0.68 7.75
C PRO A 232 2.64 -0.41 6.70
N TYR A 233 1.83 -0.36 5.66
CA TYR A 233 1.90 -1.17 4.46
C TYR A 233 2.23 -0.27 3.29
N TYR A 234 3.29 -0.55 2.55
CA TYR A 234 3.77 0.28 1.44
C TYR A 234 3.81 -0.48 0.13
N PHE A 235 3.82 0.24 -0.98
CA PHE A 235 4.42 -0.26 -2.20
C PHE A 235 5.94 -0.24 -2.08
N PHE A 236 6.56 -1.28 -2.63
CA PHE A 236 8.02 -1.39 -2.77
C PHE A 236 8.38 -1.69 -4.23
N THR A 237 9.43 -1.05 -4.71
CA THR A 237 10.07 -1.35 -6.00
C THR A 237 11.52 -1.77 -5.78
N SER A 238 12.22 -2.23 -6.83
CA SER A 238 13.67 -2.32 -6.74
C SER A 238 14.26 -0.93 -6.56
N LYS A 239 15.47 -0.83 -6.02
CA LYS A 239 16.17 0.46 -5.86
C LYS A 239 16.48 1.12 -7.21
N GLU A 240 16.70 0.30 -8.23
CA GLU A 240 17.03 0.71 -9.58
C GLU A 240 15.81 1.20 -10.37
N ASN A 241 14.59 0.78 -9.99
CA ASN A 241 13.36 1.21 -10.68
C ASN A 241 12.85 2.57 -10.16
N GLU A 242 13.72 3.58 -10.24
CA GLU A 242 13.43 4.93 -9.76
C GLU A 242 12.25 5.58 -10.47
N LYS A 243 12.13 5.35 -11.78
CA LYS A 243 11.03 5.92 -12.58
C LYS A 243 9.66 5.48 -12.07
N LEU A 244 9.50 4.18 -11.78
CA LEU A 244 8.23 3.65 -11.25
C LEU A 244 7.98 4.15 -9.84
N ALA A 245 9.00 4.21 -9.00
CA ALA A 245 8.86 4.71 -7.63
C ALA A 245 8.38 6.18 -7.60
N ILE A 246 9.00 7.05 -8.40
CA ILE A 246 8.58 8.47 -8.52
C ILE A 246 7.15 8.58 -9.06
N ARG A 247 6.80 7.76 -10.07
CA ARG A 247 5.44 7.71 -10.62
C ARG A 247 4.41 7.34 -9.56
N LEU A 248 4.65 6.28 -8.80
CA LEU A 248 3.74 5.82 -7.73
C LEU A 248 3.63 6.85 -6.60
N GLU A 249 4.73 7.46 -6.20
CA GLU A 249 4.71 8.53 -5.19
C GLU A 249 3.89 9.73 -5.65
N ALA A 250 4.09 10.18 -6.89
CA ALA A 250 3.31 11.27 -7.49
C ALA A 250 1.82 10.90 -7.60
N GLY A 251 1.51 9.67 -8.01
CA GLY A 251 0.14 9.16 -8.12
C GLY A 251 -0.57 9.16 -6.78
N LEU A 252 0.02 8.55 -5.78
CA LEU A 252 -0.53 8.51 -4.42
C LEU A 252 -0.71 9.91 -3.82
N ALA A 253 0.25 10.82 -4.05
CA ALA A 253 0.14 12.20 -3.59
C ALA A 253 -1.05 12.95 -4.24
N ARG A 254 -1.30 12.72 -5.53
CA ARG A 254 -2.47 13.27 -6.25
C ARG A 254 -3.77 12.69 -5.72
N MET A 255 -3.82 11.37 -5.53
CA MET A 255 -5.00 10.69 -4.98
C MET A 255 -5.35 11.15 -3.56
N ILE A 256 -4.35 11.47 -2.74
CA ILE A 256 -4.56 12.06 -1.42
C ILE A 256 -5.16 13.47 -1.57
N LYS A 257 -4.64 14.26 -2.50
CA LYS A 257 -5.06 15.64 -2.73
C LYS A 257 -6.48 15.75 -3.28
N ASP A 258 -6.88 14.85 -4.19
CA ASP A 258 -8.22 14.88 -4.81
C ASP A 258 -9.28 14.07 -4.05
N GLY A 259 -8.88 13.36 -2.99
CA GLY A 259 -9.76 12.55 -2.13
C GLY A 259 -10.03 11.13 -2.64
N SER A 260 -9.52 10.74 -3.79
CA SER A 260 -9.75 9.39 -4.35
C SER A 260 -9.09 8.29 -3.51
N PHE A 261 -7.94 8.59 -2.87
CA PHE A 261 -7.31 7.68 -1.92
C PHE A 261 -8.21 7.38 -0.71
N GLU A 262 -8.85 8.42 -0.14
CA GLU A 262 -9.80 8.28 0.96
C GLU A 262 -11.05 7.52 0.53
N ALA A 263 -11.54 7.76 -0.69
CA ALA A 263 -12.70 7.06 -1.24
C ALA A 263 -12.44 5.54 -1.34
N ILE A 264 -11.26 5.13 -1.84
CA ILE A 264 -10.87 3.71 -1.89
C ILE A 264 -10.72 3.15 -0.47
N PHE A 265 -10.05 3.85 0.43
CA PHE A 265 -9.92 3.42 1.82
C PHE A 265 -11.29 3.15 2.45
N ASN A 266 -12.23 4.07 2.33
CA ASN A 266 -13.57 3.93 2.88
C ASN A 266 -14.38 2.81 2.18
N LYS A 267 -14.27 2.67 0.86
CA LYS A 267 -14.92 1.59 0.10
C LYS A 267 -14.61 0.20 0.69
N TYR A 268 -13.37 -0.04 1.09
CA TYR A 268 -12.92 -1.36 1.54
C TYR A 268 -12.94 -1.55 3.06
N ASN A 269 -12.89 -0.47 3.84
CA ASN A 269 -12.69 -0.56 5.29
C ASN A 269 -13.82 0.00 6.15
N ALA A 270 -14.71 0.87 5.61
CA ALA A 270 -15.75 1.55 6.40
C ALA A 270 -16.67 0.57 7.16
N ASP A 271 -17.06 -0.54 6.54
CA ASP A 271 -17.90 -1.54 7.20
C ASP A 271 -17.20 -2.21 8.38
N ALA A 272 -15.95 -2.60 8.20
CA ALA A 272 -15.14 -3.19 9.27
C ALA A 272 -14.87 -2.20 10.41
N ILE A 273 -14.56 -0.93 10.08
CA ILE A 273 -14.37 0.13 11.07
C ILE A 273 -15.64 0.35 11.89
N ARG A 274 -16.80 0.41 11.24
CA ARG A 274 -18.09 0.56 11.93
C ARG A 274 -18.37 -0.61 12.87
N LYS A 275 -18.17 -1.85 12.41
CA LYS A 275 -18.36 -3.07 13.22
C LYS A 275 -17.39 -3.17 14.39
N ALA A 276 -16.20 -2.63 14.22
CA ALA A 276 -15.14 -2.69 15.23
C ALA A 276 -15.46 -1.85 16.47
N GLU A 277 -16.29 -0.81 16.34
CA GLU A 277 -16.66 0.11 17.43
C GLU A 277 -15.45 0.52 18.29
N LEU A 278 -14.35 0.92 17.61
CA LEU A 278 -13.05 1.16 18.26
C LEU A 278 -13.13 2.15 19.43
N GLY A 279 -14.06 3.12 19.38
CA GLY A 279 -14.28 4.08 20.46
C GLY A 279 -14.79 3.45 21.75
N LYS A 280 -15.43 2.29 21.69
CA LYS A 280 -15.94 1.56 22.87
C LYS A 280 -14.92 0.59 23.46
N ARG A 281 -13.75 0.39 22.81
CA ARG A 281 -12.74 -0.57 23.24
C ARG A 281 -11.64 0.09 24.04
N ARG A 282 -11.09 -0.62 25.01
CA ARG A 282 -9.87 -0.21 25.71
C ARG A 282 -8.68 -0.30 24.74
N LEU A 283 -8.05 0.84 24.47
CA LEU A 283 -6.86 0.89 23.64
C LEU A 283 -5.63 0.51 24.45
N ILE A 284 -4.96 -0.57 24.06
CA ILE A 284 -3.67 -0.98 24.64
C ILE A 284 -2.60 -0.81 23.55
N THR A 285 -1.71 0.17 23.76
CA THR A 285 -0.64 0.46 22.82
C THR A 285 0.59 -0.38 23.11
N LEU A 286 1.10 -1.07 22.09
CA LEU A 286 2.36 -1.82 22.14
C LEU A 286 3.47 -1.01 21.51
N GLU A 287 4.68 -1.11 22.06
CA GLU A 287 5.86 -0.53 21.44
C GLU A 287 6.26 -1.32 20.19
N ASN A 288 6.59 -0.61 19.13
CA ASN A 288 7.11 -1.21 17.90
C ASN A 288 8.41 -0.50 17.46
N PRO A 289 9.57 -0.93 17.93
CA PRO A 289 10.86 -0.37 17.53
C PRO A 289 11.36 -0.86 16.17
N PHE A 290 10.61 -1.76 15.51
CA PHE A 290 11.04 -2.40 14.26
C PHE A 290 10.57 -1.66 12.99
N ILE A 291 9.93 -0.51 13.15
CA ILE A 291 9.61 0.38 12.00
C ILE A 291 10.81 1.27 11.69
N PRO A 292 11.10 1.55 10.40
CA PRO A 292 12.15 2.48 10.01
C PRO A 292 11.93 3.88 10.57
N ALA A 293 13.02 4.59 10.89
CA ALA A 293 12.96 5.94 11.45
C ALA A 293 12.30 6.95 10.49
N GLU A 294 12.38 6.69 9.18
CA GLU A 294 11.78 7.50 8.13
C GLU A 294 10.27 7.26 7.93
N THR A 295 9.67 6.34 8.71
CA THR A 295 8.22 6.13 8.68
C THR A 295 7.52 7.45 9.03
N PRO A 296 6.59 7.95 8.18
CA PRO A 296 6.02 9.29 8.30
C PRO A 296 4.94 9.37 9.40
N LEU A 297 5.30 9.03 10.65
CA LEU A 297 4.37 9.04 11.80
C LEU A 297 3.85 10.44 12.14
N ASN A 298 4.60 11.47 11.80
CA ASN A 298 4.25 12.88 12.01
C ASN A 298 3.27 13.44 10.97
N ARG A 299 3.05 12.73 9.85
CA ARG A 299 2.10 13.11 8.79
C ARG A 299 0.73 12.54 9.09
N SER A 300 0.00 13.19 9.98
CA SER A 300 -1.26 12.67 10.52
C SER A 300 -2.35 12.40 9.49
N GLU A 301 -2.34 13.07 8.34
CA GLU A 301 -3.25 12.87 7.23
C GLU A 301 -3.10 11.51 6.53
N LEU A 302 -1.94 10.88 6.69
CA LEU A 302 -1.64 9.56 6.13
C LEU A 302 -2.16 8.40 7.00
N TRP A 303 -2.63 8.69 8.22
CA TRP A 303 -2.98 7.66 9.19
C TRP A 303 -4.45 7.72 9.55
N PHE A 304 -5.06 6.54 9.61
CA PHE A 304 -6.40 6.40 10.17
C PHE A 304 -6.36 6.74 11.66
N LYS A 305 -7.30 7.59 12.07
CA LYS A 305 -7.53 7.93 13.47
C LYS A 305 -8.95 7.52 13.83
N PRO A 306 -9.13 6.46 14.64
CA PRO A 306 -10.45 6.15 15.13
C PRO A 306 -10.95 7.29 16.02
N ALA A 307 -12.25 7.56 15.95
CA ALA A 307 -12.90 8.32 17.01
C ALA A 307 -12.85 7.46 18.27
N LEU A 308 -11.87 7.71 19.12
CA LEU A 308 -11.83 7.14 20.45
C LEU A 308 -12.66 8.07 21.33
N ASP A 309 -13.75 7.56 21.91
CA ASP A 309 -14.40 8.28 22.97
C ASP A 309 -13.33 8.52 24.04
N SER A 310 -13.09 9.79 24.36
CA SER A 310 -12.14 10.16 25.39
C SER A 310 -12.59 9.48 26.69
N LEU A 311 -12.01 8.34 26.95
CA LEU A 311 -12.06 7.74 28.28
C LEU A 311 -11.21 8.65 29.17
N ASN A 312 -11.88 9.66 29.75
CA ASN A 312 -11.39 10.44 30.86
C ASN A 312 -11.23 9.56 32.10
#